data_97a8f980cba79981a021e421e560cba4
#
_entry.id   97a8f980cba79981a021e421e560cba4
#
_cell.length_a   1.000
_cell.length_b   1.000
_cell.length_c   1.000
_cell.angle_alpha   90.00
_cell.angle_beta   90.00
_cell.angle_gamma   90.00
#
_symmetry.space_group_name_H-M   'P 1'
#
loop_
_entity.id
_entity.type
_entity.pdbx_description
1 polymer ?
#
loop_
_entity_poly.entity_id
_entity_poly.type
_entity_poly.pdbx_seq_one_letter_code
_entity_poly.pdbx_strand_id
1 'polypeptide(L)'
;MIIREIRENELSELLELYTHLHERGVPENSGHLQKTWKTICGDENHHIIVCEADGKLVSSCVCVIIPNLTRSVRPYAFIENVVTRSDYRGRGYATACLNRAKELAVKADCYKMMLLTGSKSESTLDFYKRVGYNSADKTAFIQWL
;
A
#
# COMPACT_ATOMS: atom_id res chain seq x y z
N MET A 1 17.25 -0.68 -7.71
CA MET A 1 15.97 -0.72 -6.96
C MET A 1 16.15 -0.02 -5.63
N ILE A 2 15.34 0.99 -5.36
CA ILE A 2 15.36 1.76 -4.11
C ILE A 2 13.96 1.66 -3.50
N ILE A 3 13.86 1.20 -2.23
CA ILE A 3 12.60 1.12 -1.48
C ILE A 3 12.63 2.19 -0.40
N ARG A 4 11.62 3.05 -0.38
CA ARG A 4 11.53 4.18 0.55
C ARG A 4 10.10 4.66 0.73
N GLU A 5 9.88 5.55 1.66
CA GLU A 5 8.64 6.32 1.70
C GLU A 5 8.64 7.38 0.60
N ILE A 6 7.44 7.73 0.14
CA ILE A 6 7.23 8.74 -0.91
C ILE A 6 7.67 10.13 -0.41
N ARG A 7 8.11 10.98 -1.32
CA ARG A 7 8.39 12.39 -1.05
C ARG A 7 7.16 13.24 -1.38
N GLU A 8 6.99 14.34 -0.67
CA GLU A 8 5.83 15.23 -0.84
C GLU A 8 5.69 15.78 -2.28
N ASN A 9 6.80 15.97 -2.97
CA ASN A 9 6.84 16.48 -4.36
C ASN A 9 6.60 15.39 -5.44
N GLU A 10 6.31 14.14 -5.06
CA GLU A 10 6.14 13.01 -5.98
C GLU A 10 4.66 12.64 -6.23
N LEU A 11 3.72 13.50 -5.84
CA LEU A 11 2.28 13.24 -5.99
C LEU A 11 1.91 12.90 -7.44
N SER A 12 2.38 13.67 -8.41
CA SER A 12 2.04 13.46 -9.83
C SER A 12 2.49 12.10 -10.32
N GLU A 13 3.67 11.67 -9.94
CA GLU A 13 4.22 10.36 -10.34
C GLU A 13 3.48 9.19 -9.68
N LEU A 14 3.07 9.38 -8.41
CA LEU A 14 2.23 8.40 -7.71
C LEU A 14 0.87 8.25 -8.38
N LEU A 15 0.21 9.36 -8.73
CA LEU A 15 -1.09 9.34 -9.40
C LEU A 15 -1.00 8.68 -10.78
N GLU A 16 0.07 8.89 -11.51
CA GLU A 16 0.35 8.17 -12.76
C GLU A 16 0.51 6.67 -12.50
N LEU A 17 1.24 6.27 -11.46
CA LEU A 17 1.39 4.86 -11.08
C LEU A 17 0.04 4.22 -10.75
N TYR A 18 -0.87 4.94 -10.09
CA TYR A 18 -2.20 4.45 -9.74
C TYR A 18 -3.10 4.16 -10.95
N THR A 19 -2.80 4.71 -12.14
CA THR A 19 -3.52 4.33 -13.37
C THR A 19 -3.31 2.85 -13.75
N HIS A 20 -2.29 2.21 -13.20
CA HIS A 20 -2.05 0.76 -13.36
C HIS A 20 -2.82 -0.11 -12.34
N LEU A 21 -3.57 0.49 -11.43
CA LEU A 21 -4.41 -0.20 -10.46
C LEU A 21 -5.84 -0.31 -11.00
N HIS A 22 -6.75 0.53 -10.58
CA HIS A 22 -8.17 0.53 -10.99
C HIS A 22 -8.61 1.90 -11.51
N GLU A 23 -7.74 2.89 -11.46
CA GLU A 23 -8.06 4.24 -11.87
C GLU A 23 -8.11 4.36 -13.40
N ARG A 24 -9.11 5.07 -13.88
CA ARG A 24 -9.29 5.30 -15.33
C ARG A 24 -8.39 6.41 -15.86
N GLY A 25 -7.83 7.23 -14.98
CA GLY A 25 -6.95 8.34 -15.31
C GLY A 25 -6.45 9.05 -14.06
N VAL A 26 -5.59 10.03 -14.28
CA VAL A 26 -5.08 10.90 -13.21
C VAL A 26 -6.19 11.87 -12.79
N PRO A 27 -6.49 12.02 -11.48
CA PRO A 27 -7.49 12.97 -11.02
C PRO A 27 -7.06 14.41 -11.35
N GLU A 28 -8.06 15.28 -11.53
CA GLU A 28 -7.83 16.71 -11.73
C GLU A 28 -7.08 17.31 -10.52
N ASN A 29 -6.13 18.21 -10.80
CA ASN A 29 -5.41 18.93 -9.75
C ASN A 29 -6.32 19.97 -9.12
N SER A 30 -7.07 19.56 -8.11
CA SER A 30 -8.03 20.37 -7.37
C SER A 30 -7.55 20.73 -5.98
N GLY A 31 -8.19 21.72 -5.35
CA GLY A 31 -7.95 22.04 -3.95
C GLY A 31 -8.25 20.87 -3.02
N HIS A 32 -9.23 20.02 -3.36
CA HIS A 32 -9.53 18.80 -2.60
C HIS A 32 -8.38 17.80 -2.65
N LEU A 33 -7.82 17.54 -3.85
CA LEU A 33 -6.65 16.67 -3.99
C LEU A 33 -5.47 17.17 -3.15
N GLN A 34 -5.15 18.47 -3.25
CA GLN A 34 -4.02 19.05 -2.52
C GLN A 34 -4.22 19.00 -0.99
N LYS A 35 -5.44 19.26 -0.51
CA LYS A 35 -5.77 19.13 0.91
C LYS A 35 -5.63 17.69 1.39
N THR A 36 -6.15 16.73 0.64
CA THR A 36 -6.05 15.30 0.97
C THR A 36 -4.60 14.86 0.99
N TRP A 37 -3.81 15.27 0.00
CA TRP A 37 -2.38 14.97 -0.05
C TRP A 37 -1.61 15.48 1.16
N LYS A 38 -1.86 16.73 1.57
CA LYS A 38 -1.26 17.31 2.78
C LYS A 38 -1.66 16.55 4.04
N THR A 39 -2.93 16.13 4.13
CA THR A 39 -3.41 15.31 5.26
C THR A 39 -2.65 13.98 5.32
N ILE A 40 -2.47 13.30 4.20
CA ILE A 40 -1.71 12.05 4.12
C ILE A 40 -0.25 12.26 4.51
N CYS A 41 0.42 13.25 3.93
CA CYS A 41 1.83 13.53 4.23
C CYS A 41 2.07 13.98 5.68
N GLY A 42 1.08 14.59 6.31
CA GLY A 42 1.15 15.04 7.71
C GLY A 42 0.78 13.96 8.74
N ASP A 43 0.29 12.81 8.32
CA ASP A 43 -0.11 11.71 9.21
C ASP A 43 1.04 10.72 9.40
N GLU A 44 1.61 10.70 10.60
CA GLU A 44 2.70 9.79 10.96
C GLU A 44 2.34 8.29 10.91
N ASN A 45 1.05 7.97 10.87
CA ASN A 45 0.56 6.60 10.76
C ASN A 45 0.20 6.19 9.33
N HIS A 46 0.33 7.08 8.35
CA HIS A 46 -0.02 6.84 6.96
C HIS A 46 1.23 6.79 6.09
N HIS A 47 1.72 5.59 5.82
CA HIS A 47 2.95 5.37 5.06
C HIS A 47 2.62 5.00 3.62
N ILE A 48 3.10 5.79 2.66
CA ILE A 48 3.11 5.40 1.24
C ILE A 48 4.52 4.94 0.90
N ILE A 49 4.66 3.66 0.67
CA ILE A 49 5.92 3.01 0.34
C ILE A 49 6.03 2.90 -1.16
N VAL A 50 7.15 3.32 -1.70
CA VAL A 50 7.41 3.29 -3.14
C VAL A 50 8.68 2.52 -3.45
N CYS A 51 8.68 1.92 -4.62
CA CYS A 51 9.85 1.32 -5.23
C CYS A 51 10.25 2.14 -6.46
N GLU A 52 11.47 2.64 -6.46
CA GLU A 52 12.08 3.34 -7.58
C GLU A 52 13.02 2.41 -8.35
N ALA A 53 12.85 2.34 -9.66
CA ALA A 53 13.74 1.66 -10.59
C ALA A 53 13.78 2.44 -11.90
N ASP A 54 14.93 2.48 -12.55
CA ASP A 54 15.15 3.18 -13.82
C ASP A 54 14.71 4.66 -13.77
N GLY A 55 14.87 5.31 -12.62
CA GLY A 55 14.49 6.70 -12.40
C GLY A 55 12.98 6.96 -12.34
N LYS A 56 12.17 5.93 -12.08
CA LYS A 56 10.69 6.00 -12.03
C LYS A 56 10.15 5.28 -10.82
N LEU A 57 8.99 5.71 -10.32
CA LEU A 57 8.20 4.93 -9.38
C LEU A 57 7.54 3.76 -10.12
N VAL A 58 7.95 2.54 -9.81
CA VAL A 58 7.50 1.33 -10.52
C VAL A 58 6.54 0.48 -9.70
N SER A 59 6.52 0.63 -8.38
CA SER A 59 5.60 -0.07 -7.49
C SER A 59 5.34 0.73 -6.23
N SER A 60 4.19 0.51 -5.61
CA SER A 60 3.81 1.16 -4.35
C SER A 60 2.87 0.29 -3.54
N CYS A 61 2.82 0.53 -2.24
CA CYS A 61 1.72 0.14 -1.38
C CYS A 61 1.52 1.21 -0.29
N VAL A 62 0.31 1.27 0.24
CA VAL A 62 -0.03 2.09 1.41
C VAL A 62 -0.05 1.18 2.63
N CYS A 63 0.54 1.64 3.73
CA CYS A 63 0.48 0.99 5.03
C CYS A 63 -0.04 1.99 6.06
N VAL A 64 -1.24 1.75 6.59
CA VAL A 64 -1.81 2.58 7.65
C VAL A 64 -1.70 1.85 8.97
N ILE A 65 -1.11 2.50 9.98
CA ILE A 65 -1.01 1.99 11.34
C ILE A 65 -2.19 2.53 12.14
N ILE A 66 -3.01 1.63 12.67
CA ILE A 66 -4.26 1.96 13.33
C ILE A 66 -4.08 1.73 14.82
N PRO A 67 -4.16 2.78 15.67
CA PRO A 67 -4.18 2.64 17.12
C PRO A 67 -5.31 1.71 17.58
N ASN A 68 -5.07 0.92 18.62
CA ASN A 68 -6.01 -0.10 19.06
C ASN A 68 -5.90 -0.32 20.56
N LEU A 69 -7.03 -0.60 21.21
CA LEU A 69 -7.10 -0.78 22.67
C LEU A 69 -7.04 -2.25 23.09
N THR A 70 -7.30 -3.18 22.21
CA THR A 70 -7.21 -4.63 22.47
C THR A 70 -5.77 -5.13 22.27
N ARG A 71 -5.52 -6.41 22.53
CA ARG A 71 -4.20 -7.03 22.34
C ARG A 71 -3.07 -6.29 23.08
N SER A 72 -3.31 -5.96 24.36
CA SER A 72 -2.37 -5.20 25.20
C SER A 72 -2.04 -3.80 24.63
N VAL A 73 -3.07 -3.12 24.10
CA VAL A 73 -2.98 -1.78 23.52
C VAL A 73 -2.03 -1.73 22.31
N ARG A 74 -1.90 -2.83 21.58
CA ARG A 74 -1.05 -2.89 20.37
C ARG A 74 -1.82 -2.46 19.13
N PRO A 75 -1.24 -1.63 18.26
CA PRO A 75 -1.81 -1.24 16.99
C PRO A 75 -1.85 -2.40 16.00
N TYR A 76 -2.52 -2.20 14.87
CA TYR A 76 -2.46 -3.09 13.72
C TYR A 76 -2.25 -2.29 12.44
N ALA A 77 -1.79 -2.94 11.36
CA ALA A 77 -1.56 -2.31 10.09
C ALA A 77 -2.57 -2.77 9.04
N PHE A 78 -3.00 -1.85 8.19
CA PHE A 78 -3.84 -2.12 7.04
C PHE A 78 -3.09 -1.73 5.76
N ILE A 79 -3.07 -2.64 4.79
CA ILE A 79 -2.39 -2.46 3.50
C ILE A 79 -3.41 -2.17 2.42
N GLU A 80 -3.17 -1.11 1.65
CA GLU A 80 -4.02 -0.67 0.55
C GLU A 80 -3.20 -0.30 -0.68
N ASN A 81 -3.86 -0.16 -1.82
CA ASN A 81 -3.29 0.38 -3.06
C ASN A 81 -1.98 -0.29 -3.47
N VAL A 82 -1.93 -1.62 -3.40
CA VAL A 82 -0.77 -2.38 -3.88
C VAL A 82 -0.77 -2.37 -5.40
N VAL A 83 0.21 -1.72 -5.99
CA VAL A 83 0.30 -1.51 -7.43
C VAL A 83 1.72 -1.71 -7.94
N THR A 84 1.84 -2.23 -9.15
CA THR A 84 3.09 -2.26 -9.93
C THR A 84 2.77 -1.91 -11.36
N ARG A 85 3.58 -1.05 -11.97
CA ARG A 85 3.50 -0.74 -13.41
C ARG A 85 3.45 -2.04 -14.22
N SER A 86 2.60 -2.08 -15.23
CA SER A 86 2.37 -3.30 -16.01
C SER A 86 3.64 -3.90 -16.61
N ASP A 87 4.53 -3.05 -17.11
CA ASP A 87 5.82 -3.39 -17.72
C ASP A 87 6.91 -3.80 -16.69
N TYR A 88 6.64 -3.63 -15.39
CA TYR A 88 7.55 -3.97 -14.29
C TYR A 88 7.06 -5.15 -13.42
N ARG A 89 5.94 -5.77 -13.77
CA ARG A 89 5.38 -6.90 -13.01
C ARG A 89 6.28 -8.15 -13.07
N GLY A 90 6.12 -9.02 -12.08
CA GLY A 90 6.87 -10.29 -12.02
C GLY A 90 8.34 -10.16 -11.61
N ARG A 91 8.79 -8.99 -11.20
CA ARG A 91 10.20 -8.70 -10.86
C ARG A 91 10.44 -8.48 -9.35
N GLY A 92 9.45 -8.76 -8.49
CA GLY A 92 9.59 -8.68 -7.04
C GLY A 92 9.40 -7.28 -6.42
N TYR A 93 9.04 -6.25 -7.18
CA TYR A 93 8.91 -4.89 -6.67
C TYR A 93 7.77 -4.75 -5.65
N ALA A 94 6.60 -5.33 -5.90
CA ALA A 94 5.51 -5.33 -4.91
C ALA A 94 5.88 -6.08 -3.64
N THR A 95 6.58 -7.19 -3.75
CA THR A 95 7.12 -7.94 -2.60
C THR A 95 8.03 -7.07 -1.75
N ALA A 96 8.91 -6.29 -2.39
CA ALA A 96 9.82 -5.40 -1.69
C ALA A 96 9.06 -4.26 -0.95
N CYS A 97 8.02 -3.68 -1.57
CA CYS A 97 7.16 -2.70 -0.91
C CYS A 97 6.44 -3.31 0.31
N LEU A 98 5.85 -4.50 0.17
CA LEU A 98 5.14 -5.18 1.25
C LEU A 98 6.09 -5.60 2.39
N ASN A 99 7.31 -6.01 2.10
CA ASN A 99 8.33 -6.31 3.11
C ASN A 99 8.71 -5.03 3.88
N ARG A 100 8.84 -3.89 3.20
CA ARG A 100 9.10 -2.61 3.87
C ARG A 100 7.93 -2.20 4.76
N ALA A 101 6.68 -2.40 4.32
CA ALA A 101 5.50 -2.19 5.14
C ALA A 101 5.52 -3.06 6.41
N LYS A 102 5.92 -4.32 6.27
CA LYS A 102 6.08 -5.23 7.42
C LYS A 102 7.13 -4.73 8.42
N GLU A 103 8.28 -4.22 7.94
CA GLU A 103 9.29 -3.64 8.82
C GLU A 103 8.73 -2.45 9.62
N LEU A 104 7.97 -1.56 8.99
CA LEU A 104 7.31 -0.43 9.67
C LEU A 104 6.28 -0.91 10.70
N ALA A 105 5.46 -1.89 10.35
CA ALA A 105 4.46 -2.45 11.26
C ALA A 105 5.12 -3.12 12.47
N VAL A 106 6.20 -3.87 12.28
CA VAL A 106 6.97 -4.49 13.38
C VAL A 106 7.59 -3.42 14.27
N LYS A 107 8.18 -2.38 13.67
CA LYS A 107 8.75 -1.25 14.44
C LYS A 107 7.71 -0.51 15.27
N ALA A 108 6.47 -0.42 14.77
CA ALA A 108 5.34 0.18 15.47
C ALA A 108 4.66 -0.76 16.48
N ASP A 109 5.19 -1.97 16.69
CA ASP A 109 4.62 -3.00 17.56
C ASP A 109 3.22 -3.47 17.14
N CYS A 110 2.90 -3.45 15.85
CA CYS A 110 1.65 -3.99 15.34
C CYS A 110 1.53 -5.49 15.63
N TYR A 111 0.34 -5.94 16.06
CA TYR A 111 0.11 -7.36 16.32
C TYR A 111 -0.34 -8.14 15.08
N LYS A 112 -0.77 -7.45 14.04
CA LYS A 112 -1.12 -8.03 12.74
C LYS A 112 -1.00 -7.00 11.62
N MET A 113 -0.93 -7.51 10.39
CA MET A 113 -1.16 -6.77 9.17
C MET A 113 -2.27 -7.44 8.38
N MET A 114 -3.13 -6.68 7.71
CA MET A 114 -4.19 -7.24 6.87
C MET A 114 -4.36 -6.43 5.60
N LEU A 115 -4.91 -7.08 4.58
CA LEU A 115 -5.31 -6.47 3.32
C LEU A 115 -6.55 -7.17 2.76
N LEU A 116 -7.23 -6.49 1.84
CA LEU A 116 -8.28 -7.08 1.02
C LEU A 116 -7.83 -7.01 -0.45
N THR A 117 -8.23 -7.99 -1.23
CA THR A 117 -8.07 -7.97 -2.69
C THR A 117 -9.38 -8.31 -3.38
N GLY A 118 -9.74 -7.52 -4.38
CA GLY A 118 -10.88 -7.82 -5.27
C GLY A 118 -10.56 -8.89 -6.29
N SER A 119 -9.28 -9.21 -6.50
CA SER A 119 -8.88 -10.24 -7.45
C SER A 119 -9.23 -11.63 -6.95
N LYS A 120 -9.85 -12.43 -7.81
CA LYS A 120 -10.09 -13.87 -7.61
C LYS A 120 -9.08 -14.74 -8.36
N SER A 121 -8.11 -14.12 -9.03
CA SER A 121 -7.06 -14.80 -9.77
C SER A 121 -6.18 -15.61 -8.82
N GLU A 122 -5.96 -16.87 -9.13
CA GLU A 122 -5.11 -17.77 -8.36
C GLU A 122 -3.68 -17.22 -8.23
N SER A 123 -3.15 -16.64 -9.29
CA SER A 123 -1.81 -16.03 -9.29
C SER A 123 -1.69 -14.86 -8.29
N THR A 124 -2.72 -14.03 -8.15
CA THR A 124 -2.75 -12.93 -7.17
C THR A 124 -2.87 -13.47 -5.75
N LEU A 125 -3.74 -14.45 -5.52
CA LEU A 125 -3.90 -15.06 -4.20
C LEU A 125 -2.62 -15.76 -3.75
N ASP A 126 -1.97 -16.49 -4.64
CA ASP A 126 -0.69 -17.14 -4.37
C ASP A 126 0.44 -16.14 -4.14
N PHE A 127 0.43 -15.00 -4.83
CA PHE A 127 1.37 -13.91 -4.58
C PHE A 127 1.29 -13.46 -3.11
N TYR A 128 0.10 -13.14 -2.59
CA TYR A 128 -0.04 -12.70 -1.20
C TYR A 128 0.33 -13.80 -0.20
N LYS A 129 0.01 -15.06 -0.49
CA LYS A 129 0.43 -16.19 0.35
C LYS A 129 1.97 -16.29 0.42
N ARG A 130 2.66 -16.17 -0.72
CA ARG A 130 4.14 -16.18 -0.76
C ARG A 130 4.77 -15.03 0.03
N VAL A 131 4.11 -13.88 0.12
CA VAL A 131 4.59 -12.74 0.92
C VAL A 131 4.28 -12.91 2.41
N GLY A 132 3.52 -13.94 2.79
CA GLY A 132 3.27 -14.31 4.19
C GLY A 132 1.86 -13.99 4.70
N TYR A 133 0.96 -13.57 3.83
CA TYR A 133 -0.46 -13.42 4.20
C TYR A 133 -1.20 -14.75 4.07
N ASN A 134 -2.25 -14.93 4.86
CA ASN A 134 -3.14 -16.06 4.71
C ASN A 134 -4.60 -15.58 4.59
N SER A 135 -5.42 -16.36 3.91
CA SER A 135 -6.84 -16.09 3.71
C SER A 135 -7.76 -17.02 4.49
N ALA A 136 -7.20 -17.79 5.45
CA ALA A 136 -7.93 -18.79 6.20
C ALA A 136 -8.36 -18.32 7.60
N ASP A 137 -7.64 -17.37 8.23
CA ASP A 137 -7.91 -16.96 9.61
C ASP A 137 -9.16 -16.10 9.76
N LYS A 138 -9.45 -15.25 8.78
CA LYS A 138 -10.52 -14.25 8.84
C LYS A 138 -11.34 -14.23 7.56
N THR A 139 -12.63 -13.93 7.70
CA THR A 139 -13.51 -13.60 6.57
C THR A 139 -13.67 -12.10 6.50
N ALA A 140 -13.44 -11.54 5.32
CA ALA A 140 -13.62 -10.10 5.06
C ALA A 140 -15.07 -9.84 4.63
N PHE A 141 -15.64 -8.74 5.14
CA PHE A 141 -16.90 -8.18 4.70
C PHE A 141 -16.67 -6.78 4.17
N ILE A 142 -17.33 -6.41 3.08
CA ILE A 142 -17.27 -5.09 2.47
C ILE A 142 -18.68 -4.56 2.25
N GLN A 143 -18.89 -3.29 2.50
CA GLN A 143 -20.12 -2.57 2.17
C GLN A 143 -19.72 -1.31 1.39
N TRP A 144 -20.21 -1.22 0.16
CA TRP A 144 -20.01 -0.04 -0.70
C TRP A 144 -20.97 1.06 -0.29
N LEU A 145 -20.51 2.33 -0.31
CA LEU A 145 -21.26 3.51 0.10
C LEU A 145 -21.53 4.44 -1.09
#